data_eadd9d85c504d3d46302461b0f5e145a
#
_entry.id   eadd9d85c504d3d46302461b0f5e145a
#
_cell.length_a   1.000
_cell.length_b   1.000
_cell.length_c   1.000
_cell.angle_alpha   90.00
_cell.angle_beta   90.00
_cell.angle_gamma   90.00
#
_symmetry.space_group_name_H-M   'P 1'
#
loop_
_entity.id
_entity.type
_entity.pdbx_description
1 polymer ?
#
loop_
_entity_poly.entity_id
_entity_poly.type
_entity_poly.pdbx_seq_one_letter_code
_entity_poly.pdbx_strand_id
1 'polypeptide(L)'
;MCIRDRDVIAAVSPTGHVSDFGVVSVAQRSLRADDQPYLGIVSDPRWDGEGVMIGGVEAGSGAHRSGLTAGDVLMKLNGKPVDGMYSIRAAMVGVRPGETVPVEVRRRNQVIEGKLLTGPRPRVMKFPQKRLDMMNSMGNRMSLKRDEFPLVIQSDMTLFPERAGCPVIDVNGKFVGLALSRAGRTETYILPSWICRELVEGVLPQVQQYRAGRGENIPEAQPVDDSYDARRLEENRRKVEDKMSRQGLVPKVY
;
A
#
# COMPACT_ATOMS: atom_id res chain seq x y z
N MET A 1 7.23 -18.24 7.29
CA MET A 1 6.32 -17.53 8.21
C MET A 1 5.20 -16.96 7.38
N CYS A 2 3.95 -17.30 7.66
CA CYS A 2 2.81 -16.74 6.93
C CYS A 2 2.20 -15.63 7.78
N ILE A 3 2.49 -14.38 7.45
CA ILE A 3 1.67 -13.25 7.89
C ILE A 3 0.34 -13.35 7.18
N ARG A 4 -0.73 -13.14 7.94
CA ARG A 4 -2.12 -13.20 7.46
C ARG A 4 -2.74 -11.81 7.56
N ASP A 5 -3.77 -11.59 6.77
CA ASP A 5 -4.63 -10.43 6.94
C ASP A 5 -5.20 -10.41 8.37
N ARG A 6 -5.23 -9.23 8.98
CA ARG A 6 -5.67 -8.94 10.35
C ARG A 6 -4.70 -9.34 11.47
N ASP A 7 -3.48 -9.84 11.17
CA ASP A 7 -2.46 -10.00 12.20
C ASP A 7 -2.11 -8.62 12.79
N VAL A 8 -2.01 -8.56 14.11
CA VAL A 8 -1.60 -7.34 14.83
C VAL A 8 -0.07 -7.21 14.77
N ILE A 9 0.39 -6.03 14.43
CA ILE A 9 1.82 -5.71 14.28
C ILE A 9 2.15 -4.38 14.95
N ALA A 10 3.40 -4.21 15.32
CA ALA A 10 3.91 -2.99 15.95
C ALA A 10 5.22 -2.55 15.30
N ALA A 11 5.38 -1.25 15.10
CA ALA A 11 6.64 -0.63 14.76
C ALA A 11 7.42 -0.33 16.05
N VAL A 12 8.72 -0.63 16.04
CA VAL A 12 9.56 -0.55 17.24
C VAL A 12 10.71 0.43 16.99
N SER A 13 10.96 1.31 17.96
CA SER A 13 12.12 2.20 17.93
C SER A 13 13.43 1.42 18.14
N PRO A 14 14.59 2.00 17.83
CA PRO A 14 15.89 1.38 18.13
C PRO A 14 16.11 1.07 19.60
N THR A 15 15.42 1.76 20.50
CA THR A 15 15.47 1.54 21.95
C THR A 15 14.50 0.47 22.45
N GLY A 16 13.74 -0.18 21.52
CA GLY A 16 12.80 -1.25 21.86
C GLY A 16 11.40 -0.79 22.24
N HIS A 17 11.13 0.51 22.26
CA HIS A 17 9.79 1.03 22.54
C HIS A 17 8.87 0.90 21.33
N VAL A 18 7.62 0.50 21.56
CA VAL A 18 6.59 0.52 20.51
C VAL A 18 6.30 1.97 20.12
N SER A 19 6.51 2.30 18.86
CA SER A 19 6.31 3.64 18.32
C SER A 19 4.96 3.81 17.63
N ASP A 20 4.42 2.73 17.09
CA ASP A 20 3.11 2.68 16.46
C ASP A 20 2.63 1.22 16.36
N PHE A 21 1.33 1.00 16.23
CA PHE A 21 0.76 -0.33 16.05
C PHE A 21 -0.40 -0.28 15.05
N GLY A 22 -0.73 -1.43 14.50
CA GLY A 22 -1.82 -1.58 13.55
C GLY A 22 -2.07 -3.03 13.21
N VAL A 23 -2.90 -3.24 12.23
CA VAL A 23 -3.21 -4.57 11.70
C VAL A 23 -2.77 -4.69 10.24
N VAL A 24 -2.48 -5.91 9.84
CA VAL A 24 -2.20 -6.23 8.44
C VAL A 24 -3.50 -6.13 7.65
N SER A 25 -3.57 -5.18 6.73
CA SER A 25 -4.71 -4.99 5.83
C SER A 25 -4.60 -5.86 4.58
N VAL A 26 -3.36 -6.05 4.07
CA VAL A 26 -3.05 -6.96 2.95
C VAL A 26 -1.72 -7.62 3.25
N ALA A 27 -1.71 -8.95 3.37
CA ALA A 27 -0.52 -9.71 3.75
C ALA A 27 0.61 -9.62 2.72
N GLN A 28 0.28 -9.44 1.45
CA GLN A 28 1.27 -9.35 0.38
C GLN A 28 0.70 -8.74 -0.90
N ARG A 29 1.36 -7.73 -1.44
CA ARG A 29 1.01 -7.13 -2.74
C ARG A 29 2.21 -6.47 -3.42
N SER A 30 2.24 -6.48 -4.75
CA SER A 30 3.15 -5.64 -5.53
C SER A 30 2.56 -4.24 -5.74
N LEU A 31 3.41 -3.22 -5.71
CA LEU A 31 3.06 -1.83 -6.04
C LEU A 31 3.69 -1.39 -7.37
N ARG A 32 4.39 -2.27 -8.06
CA ARG A 32 4.90 -1.99 -9.41
C ARG A 32 3.74 -1.90 -10.39
N ALA A 33 3.74 -0.89 -11.22
CA ALA A 33 2.73 -0.73 -12.27
C ALA A 33 2.76 -1.95 -13.23
N ASP A 34 3.95 -2.44 -13.53
CA ASP A 34 4.15 -3.56 -14.44
C ASP A 34 3.62 -4.90 -13.88
N ASP A 35 3.45 -5.02 -12.56
CA ASP A 35 2.92 -6.22 -11.89
C ASP A 35 1.40 -6.14 -11.65
N GLN A 36 0.78 -4.98 -11.92
CA GLN A 36 -0.65 -4.79 -11.73
C GLN A 36 -1.42 -5.02 -13.03
N PRO A 37 -2.37 -5.96 -13.05
CA PRO A 37 -3.19 -6.19 -14.23
C PRO A 37 -4.07 -4.98 -14.51
N TYR A 38 -4.08 -4.56 -15.77
CA TYR A 38 -4.86 -3.43 -16.24
C TYR A 38 -5.75 -3.85 -17.40
N LEU A 39 -7.02 -3.46 -17.34
CA LEU A 39 -8.01 -3.78 -18.37
C LEU A 39 -8.08 -2.69 -19.44
N GLY A 40 -7.94 -1.44 -19.03
CA GLY A 40 -8.09 -0.27 -19.92
C GLY A 40 -9.55 0.08 -20.18
N ILE A 41 -10.43 -0.13 -19.22
CA ILE A 41 -11.84 0.28 -19.27
C ILE A 41 -12.08 1.48 -18.36
N VAL A 42 -12.98 2.35 -18.79
CA VAL A 42 -13.55 3.44 -17.99
C VAL A 42 -15.02 3.13 -17.78
N SER A 43 -15.45 3.03 -16.51
CA SER A 43 -16.86 2.82 -16.18
C SER A 43 -17.67 4.10 -16.34
N ASP A 44 -18.94 3.98 -16.76
CA ASP A 44 -19.88 5.12 -16.69
C ASP A 44 -20.45 5.23 -15.26
N PRO A 45 -20.14 6.32 -14.54
CA PRO A 45 -20.60 6.49 -13.16
C PRO A 45 -22.11 6.76 -13.03
N ARG A 46 -22.80 7.01 -14.15
CA ARG A 46 -24.24 7.25 -14.17
C ARG A 46 -25.07 5.99 -14.38
N TRP A 47 -24.38 4.85 -14.60
CA TRP A 47 -25.05 3.57 -14.76
C TRP A 47 -25.50 3.04 -13.40
N ASP A 48 -26.78 2.72 -13.29
CA ASP A 48 -27.44 2.17 -12.09
C ASP A 48 -28.01 0.76 -12.31
N GLY A 49 -27.80 0.19 -13.51
CA GLY A 49 -28.24 -1.16 -13.86
C GLY A 49 -27.28 -2.25 -13.39
N GLU A 50 -27.68 -3.49 -13.62
CA GLU A 50 -26.87 -4.67 -13.32
C GLU A 50 -25.57 -4.69 -14.12
N GLY A 51 -24.45 -5.05 -13.45
CA GLY A 51 -23.13 -5.07 -14.07
C GLY A 51 -22.45 -3.69 -14.11
N VAL A 52 -21.38 -3.58 -14.85
CA VAL A 52 -20.60 -2.33 -15.01
C VAL A 52 -20.65 -1.87 -16.46
N MET A 53 -21.32 -0.75 -16.72
CA MET A 53 -21.33 -0.12 -18.04
C MET A 53 -19.94 0.42 -18.39
N ILE A 54 -19.45 0.03 -19.54
CA ILE A 54 -18.20 0.54 -20.11
C ILE A 54 -18.49 1.87 -20.82
N GLY A 55 -18.10 2.98 -20.21
CA GLY A 55 -18.23 4.32 -20.80
C GLY A 55 -17.12 4.63 -21.82
N GLY A 56 -15.98 3.92 -21.73
CA GLY A 56 -14.86 4.08 -22.65
C GLY A 56 -13.86 2.94 -22.56
N VAL A 57 -13.11 2.75 -23.63
CA VAL A 57 -12.01 1.77 -23.73
C VAL A 57 -10.76 2.49 -24.21
N GLU A 58 -9.66 2.31 -23.48
CA GLU A 58 -8.38 2.92 -23.87
C GLU A 58 -7.77 2.23 -25.08
N ALA A 59 -7.34 3.01 -26.05
CA ALA A 59 -6.71 2.50 -27.27
C ALA A 59 -5.42 1.70 -26.93
N GLY A 60 -5.27 0.53 -27.53
CA GLY A 60 -4.13 -0.35 -27.30
C GLY A 60 -4.16 -1.11 -25.97
N SER A 61 -5.18 -0.92 -25.13
CA SER A 61 -5.36 -1.68 -23.90
C SER A 61 -5.75 -3.15 -24.15
N GLY A 62 -5.74 -3.95 -23.10
CA GLY A 62 -6.23 -5.31 -23.15
C GLY A 62 -7.69 -5.41 -23.59
N ALA A 63 -8.55 -4.56 -23.04
CA ALA A 63 -9.96 -4.47 -23.41
C ALA A 63 -10.15 -4.10 -24.89
N HIS A 64 -9.38 -3.11 -25.40
CA HIS A 64 -9.42 -2.72 -26.81
C HIS A 64 -9.03 -3.89 -27.73
N ARG A 65 -7.92 -4.59 -27.42
CA ARG A 65 -7.47 -5.75 -28.21
C ARG A 65 -8.43 -6.93 -28.14
N SER A 66 -9.21 -7.03 -27.06
CA SER A 66 -10.23 -8.08 -26.88
C SER A 66 -11.59 -7.69 -27.48
N GLY A 67 -11.69 -6.53 -28.16
CA GLY A 67 -12.91 -6.12 -28.87
C GLY A 67 -14.02 -5.58 -27.97
N LEU A 68 -13.70 -5.18 -26.74
CA LEU A 68 -14.64 -4.44 -25.89
C LEU A 68 -14.82 -3.00 -26.39
N THR A 69 -16.03 -2.49 -26.29
CA THR A 69 -16.40 -1.14 -26.75
C THR A 69 -17.20 -0.40 -25.71
N ALA A 70 -17.24 0.92 -25.83
CA ALA A 70 -18.16 1.72 -25.03
C ALA A 70 -19.63 1.27 -25.32
N GLY A 71 -20.42 1.21 -24.26
CA GLY A 71 -21.79 0.70 -24.30
C GLY A 71 -21.93 -0.80 -23.98
N ASP A 72 -20.83 -1.54 -23.85
CA ASP A 72 -20.87 -2.89 -23.31
C ASP A 72 -21.13 -2.84 -21.80
N VAL A 73 -21.88 -3.81 -21.28
CA VAL A 73 -22.05 -3.98 -19.84
C VAL A 73 -21.28 -5.23 -19.39
N LEU A 74 -20.26 -5.05 -18.59
CA LEU A 74 -19.48 -6.14 -18.03
C LEU A 74 -20.29 -6.80 -16.91
N MET A 75 -20.65 -8.07 -17.09
CA MET A 75 -21.47 -8.86 -16.17
C MET A 75 -20.62 -9.73 -15.27
N LYS A 76 -19.61 -10.40 -15.86
CA LYS A 76 -18.67 -11.25 -15.11
C LYS A 76 -17.24 -11.01 -15.59
N LEU A 77 -16.32 -11.10 -14.65
CA LEU A 77 -14.89 -11.02 -14.88
C LEU A 77 -14.18 -12.11 -14.08
N ASN A 78 -13.33 -12.91 -14.74
CA ASN A 78 -12.61 -14.03 -14.12
C ASN A 78 -13.55 -14.98 -13.33
N GLY A 79 -14.71 -15.28 -13.92
CA GLY A 79 -15.74 -16.14 -13.33
C GLY A 79 -16.56 -15.53 -12.18
N LYS A 80 -16.27 -14.29 -11.77
CA LYS A 80 -16.98 -13.59 -10.69
C LYS A 80 -17.92 -12.54 -11.24
N PRO A 81 -19.14 -12.39 -10.69
CA PRO A 81 -20.03 -11.30 -11.05
C PRO A 81 -19.42 -9.95 -10.64
N VAL A 82 -19.67 -8.91 -11.44
CA VAL A 82 -19.20 -7.56 -11.18
C VAL A 82 -20.35 -6.58 -11.21
N ASP A 83 -20.36 -5.67 -10.22
CA ASP A 83 -21.36 -4.64 -10.00
C ASP A 83 -20.77 -3.24 -9.80
N GLY A 84 -19.42 -3.14 -9.80
CA GLY A 84 -18.70 -1.89 -9.62
C GLY A 84 -17.20 -2.06 -9.70
N MET A 85 -16.48 -0.97 -9.50
CA MET A 85 -15.00 -0.96 -9.56
C MET A 85 -14.36 -1.82 -8.46
N TYR A 86 -15.05 -1.99 -7.34
CA TYR A 86 -14.54 -2.83 -6.25
C TYR A 86 -14.56 -4.32 -6.63
N SER A 87 -15.68 -4.81 -7.15
CA SER A 87 -15.83 -6.21 -7.60
C SER A 87 -14.91 -6.53 -8.79
N ILE A 88 -14.69 -5.57 -9.71
CA ILE A 88 -13.68 -5.71 -10.76
C ILE A 88 -12.29 -5.93 -10.16
N ARG A 89 -11.86 -5.11 -9.16
CA ARG A 89 -10.58 -5.29 -8.49
C ARG A 89 -10.49 -6.63 -7.77
N ALA A 90 -11.55 -7.03 -7.08
CA ALA A 90 -11.63 -8.32 -6.39
C ALA A 90 -11.55 -9.52 -7.36
N ALA A 91 -12.11 -9.39 -8.55
CA ALA A 91 -12.04 -10.41 -9.59
C ALA A 91 -10.62 -10.54 -10.19
N MET A 92 -9.84 -9.46 -10.15
CA MET A 92 -8.48 -9.40 -10.70
C MET A 92 -7.38 -9.78 -9.69
N VAL A 93 -7.74 -10.10 -8.44
CA VAL A 93 -6.77 -10.55 -7.43
C VAL A 93 -6.08 -11.84 -7.90
N GLY A 94 -4.75 -11.83 -7.92
CA GLY A 94 -3.92 -12.96 -8.36
C GLY A 94 -3.67 -13.03 -9.87
N VAL A 95 -4.35 -12.22 -10.67
CA VAL A 95 -4.10 -12.14 -12.13
C VAL A 95 -2.86 -11.29 -12.39
N ARG A 96 -2.04 -11.71 -13.35
CA ARG A 96 -0.84 -10.99 -13.78
C ARG A 96 -1.06 -10.29 -15.12
N PRO A 97 -0.35 -9.20 -15.40
CA PRO A 97 -0.31 -8.60 -16.73
C PRO A 97 0.14 -9.63 -17.79
N GLY A 98 -0.57 -9.65 -18.91
CA GLY A 98 -0.35 -10.63 -19.97
C GLY A 98 -1.18 -11.92 -19.85
N GLU A 99 -1.84 -12.13 -18.72
CA GLU A 99 -2.78 -13.25 -18.58
C GLU A 99 -4.12 -12.92 -19.23
N THR A 100 -4.78 -13.97 -19.69
CA THR A 100 -6.11 -13.89 -20.29
C THR A 100 -7.16 -14.36 -19.29
N VAL A 101 -8.17 -13.51 -19.01
CA VAL A 101 -9.26 -13.82 -18.10
C VAL A 101 -10.58 -13.97 -18.85
N PRO A 102 -11.45 -14.91 -18.45
CA PRO A 102 -12.78 -15.02 -19.03
C PRO A 102 -13.63 -13.81 -18.66
N VAL A 103 -14.41 -13.32 -19.62
CA VAL A 103 -15.36 -12.23 -19.44
C VAL A 103 -16.71 -12.59 -20.00
N GLU A 104 -17.75 -12.08 -19.38
CA GLU A 104 -19.12 -12.10 -19.88
C GLU A 104 -19.61 -10.65 -19.97
N VAL A 105 -19.98 -10.23 -21.17
CA VAL A 105 -20.47 -8.88 -21.44
C VAL A 105 -21.84 -8.93 -22.09
N ARG A 106 -22.68 -7.98 -21.76
CA ARG A 106 -23.96 -7.76 -22.44
C ARG A 106 -23.81 -6.61 -23.43
N ARG A 107 -23.99 -6.92 -24.71
CA ARG A 107 -23.95 -5.97 -25.83
C ARG A 107 -25.31 -5.99 -26.53
N ARG A 108 -26.01 -4.87 -26.61
CA ARG A 108 -27.32 -4.79 -27.27
C ARG A 108 -28.28 -5.92 -26.87
N ASN A 109 -28.42 -6.20 -25.58
CA ASN A 109 -29.25 -7.27 -25.02
C ASN A 109 -28.79 -8.72 -25.29
N GLN A 110 -27.65 -8.92 -25.91
CA GLN A 110 -27.05 -10.24 -26.10
C GLN A 110 -25.91 -10.45 -25.14
N VAL A 111 -25.86 -11.59 -24.49
CA VAL A 111 -24.74 -12.01 -23.65
C VAL A 111 -23.67 -12.61 -24.55
N ILE A 112 -22.45 -12.08 -24.45
CA ILE A 112 -21.28 -12.51 -25.18
C ILE A 112 -20.25 -12.97 -24.17
N GLU A 113 -19.81 -14.21 -24.29
CA GLU A 113 -18.68 -14.72 -23.55
C GLU A 113 -17.40 -14.54 -24.36
N GLY A 114 -16.33 -14.15 -23.70
CA GLY A 114 -15.06 -13.91 -24.36
C GLY A 114 -13.88 -14.06 -23.42
N LYS A 115 -12.71 -13.75 -23.95
CA LYS A 115 -11.46 -13.73 -23.19
C LYS A 115 -10.85 -12.34 -23.30
N LEU A 116 -10.50 -11.75 -22.16
CA LEU A 116 -9.88 -10.44 -22.07
C LEU A 116 -8.40 -10.60 -21.72
N LEU A 117 -7.53 -10.09 -22.60
CA LEU A 117 -6.10 -10.02 -22.33
C LEU A 117 -5.82 -8.85 -21.38
N THR A 118 -5.16 -9.12 -20.27
CA THR A 118 -4.72 -8.06 -19.35
C THR A 118 -3.43 -7.43 -19.84
N GLY A 119 -3.21 -6.17 -19.54
CA GLY A 119 -1.96 -5.48 -19.81
C GLY A 119 -1.32 -4.98 -18.52
N PRO A 120 -0.09 -4.45 -18.58
CA PRO A 120 0.50 -3.71 -17.47
C PRO A 120 -0.24 -2.39 -17.28
N ARG A 121 -0.31 -1.92 -16.05
CA ARG A 121 -0.91 -0.61 -15.75
C ARG A 121 -0.03 0.50 -16.34
N PRO A 122 -0.59 1.47 -17.07
CA PRO A 122 0.19 2.61 -17.54
C PRO A 122 0.84 3.36 -16.38
N ARG A 123 2.13 3.69 -16.49
CA ARG A 123 2.90 4.40 -15.46
C ARG A 123 2.48 5.85 -15.25
N VAL A 124 1.53 6.35 -16.04
CA VAL A 124 1.11 7.75 -16.03
C VAL A 124 -0.09 7.95 -15.10
N MET A 125 0.18 7.90 -13.79
CA MET A 125 -0.65 8.67 -12.86
C MET A 125 0.28 9.59 -12.07
N LYS A 126 0.66 10.71 -12.65
CA LYS A 126 1.15 11.85 -11.88
C LYS A 126 0.01 12.24 -10.95
N PHE A 127 0.14 11.87 -9.70
CA PHE A 127 -0.77 12.33 -8.66
C PHE A 127 -0.74 13.87 -8.70
N PRO A 128 -1.87 14.57 -8.90
CA PRO A 128 -1.83 16.02 -9.00
C PRO A 128 -1.19 16.60 -7.74
N GLN A 129 -0.12 17.40 -7.89
CA GLN A 129 0.64 17.95 -6.78
C GLN A 129 -0.29 18.65 -5.76
N LYS A 130 -1.27 19.42 -6.26
CA LYS A 130 -2.29 20.06 -5.41
C LYS A 130 -3.05 19.10 -4.49
N ARG A 131 -3.35 17.87 -4.97
CA ARG A 131 -4.04 16.87 -4.16
C ARG A 131 -3.11 16.30 -3.10
N LEU A 132 -1.84 16.14 -3.42
CA LEU A 132 -0.81 15.71 -2.48
C LEU A 132 -0.63 16.76 -1.37
N ASP A 133 -0.51 18.04 -1.74
CA ASP A 133 -0.36 19.15 -0.82
C ASP A 133 -1.58 19.28 0.10
N MET A 134 -2.78 19.13 -0.45
CA MET A 134 -4.02 19.10 0.31
C MET A 134 -4.08 17.93 1.30
N MET A 135 -3.65 16.73 0.87
CA MET A 135 -3.59 15.57 1.77
C MET A 135 -2.55 15.78 2.89
N ASN A 136 -1.42 16.39 2.59
CA ASN A 136 -0.38 16.71 3.56
C ASN A 136 -0.81 17.79 4.55
N SER A 137 -1.65 18.74 4.13
CA SER A 137 -2.19 19.80 5.00
C SER A 137 -3.30 19.32 5.96
N MET A 138 -3.97 18.21 5.62
CA MET A 138 -5.09 17.66 6.39
C MET A 138 -4.66 16.64 7.46
N GLY A 139 -3.37 16.41 7.63
CA GLY A 139 -2.87 15.43 8.59
C GLY A 139 -1.36 15.21 8.47
N ASN A 140 -0.89 14.10 9.01
CA ASN A 140 0.53 13.76 8.97
C ASN A 140 1.03 13.60 7.55
N ARG A 141 2.26 14.04 7.30
CA ARG A 141 2.91 13.94 6.01
C ARG A 141 2.91 12.50 5.50
N MET A 142 2.75 12.36 4.18
CA MET A 142 2.97 11.10 3.48
C MET A 142 4.42 11.01 3.00
N SER A 143 4.91 9.79 2.82
CA SER A 143 6.24 9.57 2.24
C SER A 143 6.29 10.01 0.79
N LEU A 144 7.43 10.54 0.34
CA LEU A 144 7.63 10.93 -1.06
C LEU A 144 7.60 9.71 -2.00
N LYS A 145 8.27 8.63 -1.61
CA LYS A 145 8.26 7.35 -2.33
C LYS A 145 7.17 6.44 -1.74
N ARG A 146 6.16 6.07 -2.56
CA ARG A 146 4.97 5.31 -2.13
C ARG A 146 4.54 4.23 -3.10
N ASP A 147 5.23 4.09 -4.20
CA ASP A 147 4.93 3.18 -5.30
C ASP A 147 6.20 2.49 -5.81
N GLU A 148 6.03 1.64 -6.81
CA GLU A 148 7.12 0.89 -7.45
C GLU A 148 7.87 -0.08 -6.52
N PHE A 149 7.31 -0.41 -5.35
CA PHE A 149 7.85 -1.47 -4.50
C PHE A 149 7.45 -2.85 -5.06
N PRO A 150 8.41 -3.78 -5.19
CA PRO A 150 8.15 -5.08 -5.81
C PRO A 150 7.19 -5.94 -5.00
N LEU A 151 7.28 -5.84 -3.68
CA LEU A 151 6.45 -6.58 -2.75
C LEU A 151 6.40 -5.87 -1.42
N VAL A 152 5.19 -5.69 -0.88
CA VAL A 152 4.96 -5.09 0.43
C VAL A 152 3.85 -5.83 1.18
N ILE A 153 3.91 -5.73 2.50
CA ILE A 153 2.79 -5.93 3.40
C ILE A 153 2.15 -4.56 3.61
N GLN A 154 0.84 -4.48 3.51
CA GLN A 154 0.10 -3.25 3.79
C GLN A 154 -0.55 -3.34 5.17
N SER A 155 -0.42 -2.27 5.95
CA SER A 155 -1.01 -2.12 7.28
C SER A 155 -1.78 -0.81 7.39
N ASP A 156 -2.72 -0.76 8.31
CA ASP A 156 -3.45 0.46 8.70
C ASP A 156 -2.68 1.35 9.69
N MET A 157 -1.46 0.92 10.08
CA MET A 157 -0.56 1.69 10.93
C MET A 157 -0.35 3.11 10.39
N THR A 158 -0.36 4.10 11.26
CA THR A 158 -0.18 5.52 10.91
C THR A 158 1.24 6.01 11.11
N LEU A 159 2.19 5.27 10.57
CA LEU A 159 3.61 5.56 10.74
C LEU A 159 3.99 6.94 10.17
N PHE A 160 4.80 7.69 10.92
CA PHE A 160 5.39 8.93 10.42
C PHE A 160 6.48 8.62 9.38
N PRO A 161 6.61 9.42 8.29
CA PRO A 161 7.64 9.20 7.27
C PRO A 161 9.07 9.17 7.83
N GLU A 162 9.33 9.93 8.89
CA GLU A 162 10.62 10.00 9.58
C GLU A 162 10.99 8.69 10.29
N ARG A 163 10.02 7.81 10.49
CA ARG A 163 10.20 6.46 11.06
C ARG A 163 10.34 5.36 10.00
N ALA A 164 10.47 5.74 8.73
CA ALA A 164 10.79 4.77 7.69
C ALA A 164 12.13 4.07 8.02
N GLY A 165 12.15 2.75 7.86
CA GLY A 165 13.28 1.91 8.24
C GLY A 165 13.18 1.27 9.63
N CYS A 166 12.19 1.65 10.47
CA CYS A 166 12.04 1.01 11.76
C CYS A 166 11.57 -0.45 11.63
N PRO A 167 12.02 -1.34 12.54
CA PRO A 167 11.58 -2.72 12.58
C PRO A 167 10.08 -2.82 12.90
N VAL A 168 9.42 -3.78 12.27
CA VAL A 168 8.04 -4.16 12.55
C VAL A 168 8.03 -5.59 13.07
N ILE A 169 7.35 -5.81 14.19
CA ILE A 169 7.23 -7.10 14.87
C ILE A 169 5.75 -7.52 15.00
N ASP A 170 5.50 -8.80 15.16
CA ASP A 170 4.20 -9.33 15.55
C ASP A 170 4.00 -9.29 17.09
N VAL A 171 2.83 -9.72 17.56
CA VAL A 171 2.49 -9.79 18.98
C VAL A 171 3.40 -10.73 19.80
N ASN A 172 4.15 -11.61 19.15
CA ASN A 172 5.10 -12.51 19.79
C ASN A 172 6.53 -11.95 19.76
N GLY A 173 6.73 -10.70 19.33
CA GLY A 173 8.04 -10.07 19.18
C GLY A 173 8.83 -10.56 17.97
N LYS A 174 8.22 -11.31 17.05
CA LYS A 174 8.89 -11.84 15.87
C LYS A 174 8.97 -10.79 14.77
N PHE A 175 10.15 -10.64 14.15
CA PHE A 175 10.40 -9.70 13.07
C PHE A 175 9.55 -10.02 11.83
N VAL A 176 8.71 -9.07 11.46
CA VAL A 176 7.82 -9.08 10.32
C VAL A 176 8.46 -8.44 9.10
N GLY A 177 9.19 -7.34 9.29
CA GLY A 177 9.83 -6.60 8.24
C GLY A 177 10.25 -5.19 8.66
N LEU A 178 10.56 -4.34 7.68
CA LEU A 178 10.91 -2.95 7.88
C LEU A 178 9.81 -2.04 7.35
N ALA A 179 9.42 -1.04 8.10
CA ALA A 179 8.51 -0.02 7.61
C ALA A 179 9.16 0.78 6.48
N LEU A 180 8.50 0.84 5.32
CA LEU A 180 9.05 1.50 4.13
C LEU A 180 8.53 2.91 3.97
N SER A 181 7.21 3.05 3.98
CA SER A 181 6.59 4.32 3.63
C SER A 181 5.16 4.42 4.12
N ARG A 182 4.75 5.64 4.40
CA ARG A 182 3.35 5.99 4.61
C ARG A 182 2.74 6.44 3.28
N ALA A 183 1.78 5.67 2.79
CA ALA A 183 1.15 5.90 1.49
C ALA A 183 -0.17 6.67 1.59
N GLY A 184 -0.86 6.59 2.72
CA GLY A 184 -2.14 7.20 2.96
C GLY A 184 -2.35 7.62 4.42
N ARG A 185 -3.56 7.98 4.77
CA ARG A 185 -3.91 8.35 6.17
C ARG A 185 -3.79 7.16 7.11
N THR A 186 -4.23 6.00 6.64
CA THR A 186 -4.23 4.71 7.34
C THR A 186 -3.60 3.64 6.46
N GLU A 187 -2.45 3.93 5.87
CA GLU A 187 -1.82 3.03 4.92
C GLU A 187 -0.32 3.15 5.01
N THR A 188 0.32 2.15 5.59
CA THR A 188 1.76 2.01 5.70
C THR A 188 2.20 0.74 4.99
N TYR A 189 3.26 0.84 4.21
CA TYR A 189 3.90 -0.29 3.54
C TYR A 189 5.10 -0.78 4.33
N ILE A 190 5.23 -2.09 4.41
CA ILE A 190 6.27 -2.79 5.15
C ILE A 190 6.99 -3.73 4.19
N LEU A 191 8.31 -3.66 4.15
CA LEU A 191 9.15 -4.61 3.42
C LEU A 191 9.17 -5.93 4.19
N PRO A 192 8.73 -7.04 3.58
CA PRO A 192 8.67 -8.33 4.26
C PRO A 192 10.04 -8.81 4.75
N SER A 193 10.07 -9.49 5.89
CA SER A 193 11.29 -9.96 6.56
C SER A 193 12.15 -10.89 5.69
N TRP A 194 11.55 -11.70 4.81
CA TRP A 194 12.32 -12.56 3.91
C TRP A 194 13.04 -11.78 2.81
N ILE A 195 12.47 -10.69 2.29
CA ILE A 195 13.16 -9.80 1.36
C ILE A 195 14.29 -9.07 2.07
N CYS A 196 14.05 -8.61 3.31
CA CYS A 196 15.10 -7.99 4.12
C CYS A 196 16.29 -8.96 4.28
N ARG A 197 16.03 -10.23 4.53
CA ARG A 197 17.04 -11.26 4.67
C ARG A 197 17.83 -11.45 3.38
N GLU A 198 17.13 -11.62 2.25
CA GLU A 198 17.77 -11.77 0.93
C GLU A 198 18.67 -10.59 0.58
N LEU A 199 18.20 -9.37 0.83
CA LEU A 199 18.99 -8.16 0.61
C LEU A 199 20.25 -8.12 1.50
N VAL A 200 20.12 -8.47 2.79
CA VAL A 200 21.23 -8.51 3.73
C VAL A 200 22.24 -9.59 3.32
N GLU A 201 21.79 -10.79 3.01
CA GLU A 201 22.65 -11.89 2.57
C GLU A 201 23.40 -11.54 1.29
N GLY A 202 22.77 -10.82 0.35
CA GLY A 202 23.42 -10.35 -0.88
C GLY A 202 24.52 -9.30 -0.66
N VAL A 203 24.44 -8.52 0.41
CA VAL A 203 25.38 -7.42 0.70
C VAL A 203 26.45 -7.83 1.74
N LEU A 204 26.16 -8.82 2.57
CA LEU A 204 27.07 -9.26 3.64
C LEU A 204 28.50 -9.53 3.17
N PRO A 205 28.76 -10.24 2.05
CA PRO A 205 30.13 -10.48 1.59
C PRO A 205 30.89 -9.19 1.29
N GLN A 206 30.23 -8.20 0.71
CA GLN A 206 30.83 -6.90 0.39
C GLN A 206 31.15 -6.11 1.66
N VAL A 207 30.24 -6.14 2.64
CA VAL A 207 30.45 -5.50 3.95
C VAL A 207 31.59 -6.15 4.70
N GLN A 208 31.72 -7.48 4.65
CA GLN A 208 32.82 -8.20 5.27
C GLN A 208 34.20 -7.86 4.61
N GLN A 209 34.23 -7.80 3.27
CA GLN A 209 35.45 -7.37 2.54
C GLN A 209 35.84 -5.92 2.87
N TYR A 210 34.84 -5.04 2.93
CA TYR A 210 35.06 -3.64 3.28
C TYR A 210 35.61 -3.48 4.71
N ARG A 211 35.08 -4.26 5.67
CA ARG A 211 35.56 -4.31 7.06
C ARG A 211 36.99 -4.83 7.14
N ALA A 212 37.29 -5.93 6.44
CA ALA A 212 38.62 -6.52 6.42
C ALA A 212 39.69 -5.56 5.83
N GLY A 213 39.31 -4.75 4.84
CA GLY A 213 40.23 -3.80 4.18
C GLY A 213 40.51 -2.52 4.97
N ARG A 214 39.63 -2.14 5.91
CA ARG A 214 39.78 -0.88 6.67
C ARG A 214 40.28 -1.02 8.11
N GLY A 215 40.20 -2.20 8.70
CA GLY A 215 40.57 -2.40 10.10
C GLY A 215 39.75 -1.57 11.09
N GLU A 216 38.59 -1.05 10.65
CA GLU A 216 37.76 -0.18 11.47
C GLU A 216 36.82 -0.99 12.35
N ASN A 217 36.96 -0.82 13.66
CA ASN A 217 35.87 -1.13 14.59
C ASN A 217 34.69 -0.23 14.23
N ILE A 218 33.52 -0.80 13.98
CA ILE A 218 32.29 -0.04 13.87
C ILE A 218 32.09 0.62 15.23
N PRO A 219 31.91 1.95 15.29
CA PRO A 219 31.49 2.57 16.52
C PRO A 219 30.19 1.90 16.97
N GLU A 220 30.17 1.46 18.21
CA GLU A 220 28.93 1.00 18.84
C GLU A 220 27.86 2.06 18.57
N ALA A 221 26.71 1.63 18.03
CA ALA A 221 25.64 2.56 17.70
C ALA A 221 25.37 3.42 18.92
N GLN A 222 25.64 4.71 18.82
CA GLN A 222 25.32 5.62 19.91
C GLN A 222 23.81 5.55 20.17
N PRO A 223 23.39 5.42 21.41
CA PRO A 223 21.97 5.42 21.72
C PRO A 223 21.35 6.70 21.13
N VAL A 224 20.33 6.50 20.30
CA VAL A 224 19.58 7.63 19.73
C VAL A 224 18.98 8.40 20.91
N ASP A 225 19.23 9.69 20.95
CA ASP A 225 18.66 10.56 21.99
C ASP A 225 17.13 10.65 21.80
N ASP A 226 16.40 9.79 22.49
CA ASP A 226 14.93 9.78 22.51
C ASP A 226 14.31 11.02 23.19
N SER A 227 15.13 11.89 23.76
CA SER A 227 14.66 13.11 24.45
C SER A 227 13.92 14.07 23.51
N TYR A 228 14.22 14.00 22.20
CA TYR A 228 13.53 14.82 21.20
C TYR A 228 12.10 14.33 20.94
N ASP A 229 11.90 13.03 20.84
CA ASP A 229 10.57 12.45 20.62
C ASP A 229 9.70 12.57 21.89
N ALA A 230 10.27 12.35 23.06
CA ALA A 230 9.58 12.53 24.33
C ALA A 230 9.12 13.98 24.55
N ARG A 231 9.97 14.97 24.28
CA ARG A 231 9.62 16.40 24.35
C ARG A 231 8.52 16.78 23.38
N ARG A 232 8.57 16.26 22.15
CA ARG A 232 7.56 16.53 21.11
C ARG A 232 6.21 15.89 21.43
N LEU A 233 6.23 14.68 21.99
CA LEU A 233 5.02 14.01 22.48
C LEU A 233 4.39 14.79 23.64
N GLU A 234 5.20 15.27 24.57
CA GLU A 234 4.73 16.04 25.69
C GLU A 234 4.21 17.44 25.28
N GLU A 235 4.87 18.07 24.30
CA GLU A 235 4.38 19.33 23.72
C GLU A 235 3.06 19.16 22.97
N ASN A 236 2.90 18.07 22.23
CA ASN A 236 1.66 17.75 21.56
C ASN A 236 0.54 17.41 22.55
N ARG A 237 0.87 16.67 23.63
CA ARG A 237 -0.06 16.38 24.71
C ARG A 237 -0.54 17.67 25.38
N ARG A 238 0.35 18.59 25.74
CA ARG A 238 -0.01 19.90 26.30
C ARG A 238 -0.88 20.73 25.36
N LYS A 239 -0.60 20.71 24.04
CA LYS A 239 -1.42 21.41 23.03
C LYS A 239 -2.84 20.83 22.95
N VAL A 240 -2.97 19.51 23.07
CA VAL A 240 -4.29 18.83 23.08
C VAL A 240 -5.03 19.13 24.36
N GLU A 241 -4.37 19.06 25.54
CA GLU A 241 -4.95 19.35 26.84
C GLU A 241 -5.41 20.83 26.93
N ASP A 242 -4.60 21.76 26.41
CA ASP A 242 -4.94 23.20 26.37
C ASP A 242 -6.15 23.47 25.44
N LYS A 243 -6.21 22.77 24.31
CA LYS A 243 -7.34 22.85 23.38
C LYS A 243 -8.63 22.29 24.00
N MET A 244 -8.54 21.16 24.70
CA MET A 244 -9.68 20.55 25.41
C MET A 244 -10.16 21.42 26.55
N SER A 245 -9.24 22.02 27.33
CA SER A 245 -9.55 22.95 28.41
C SER A 245 -10.29 24.19 27.89
N ARG A 246 -9.85 24.78 26.77
CA ARG A 246 -10.53 25.92 26.13
C ARG A 246 -11.92 25.59 25.60
N GLN A 247 -12.20 24.30 25.32
CA GLN A 247 -13.50 23.81 24.85
C GLN A 247 -14.39 23.32 26.02
N GLY A 248 -13.96 23.44 27.25
CA GLY A 248 -14.72 22.98 28.45
C GLY A 248 -14.80 21.45 28.56
N LEU A 249 -13.95 20.72 27.86
CA LEU A 249 -13.84 19.27 27.90
C LEU A 249 -12.79 18.87 28.92
N VAL A 250 -13.21 18.44 30.12
CA VAL A 250 -12.29 17.89 31.13
C VAL A 250 -11.88 16.48 30.74
N PRO A 251 -10.58 16.15 30.60
CA PRO A 251 -10.16 14.76 30.35
C PRO A 251 -10.52 13.90 31.55
N LYS A 252 -11.35 12.88 31.34
CA LYS A 252 -11.54 11.83 32.35
C LYS A 252 -10.26 11.01 32.42
N VAL A 253 -9.53 11.14 33.49
CA VAL A 253 -8.42 10.25 33.84
C VAL A 253 -9.05 8.92 34.27
N TYR A 254 -8.80 7.85 33.49
CA TYR A 254 -9.02 6.47 33.90
C TYR A 254 -7.68 5.86 34.27
#